data_61c3d3c620b42ff2dbff229e6f4d7104
#
_entry.id   61c3d3c620b42ff2dbff229e6f4d7104
#
_cell.length_a   1.000
_cell.length_b   1.000
_cell.length_c   1.000
_cell.angle_alpha   90.00
_cell.angle_beta   90.00
_cell.angle_gamma   90.00
#
_symmetry.space_group_name_H-M   'P 1'
#
loop_
_entity.id
_entity.type
_entity.pdbx_description
1 polymer ?
#
loop_
_entity_poly.entity_id
_entity_poly.type
_entity_poly.pdbx_seq_one_letter_code
_entity_poly.pdbx_strand_id
1 'polypeptide(L)' 'MEASLVDNTLLNISFVVHSGEVTVRILSEKGILYSSCINSDQQNSLAISVEDFEKGDYKLELTTPAGGYVYGWFTINWE' A
#
# COMPACT_ATOMS: atom_id res chain seq x y z
N MET A 1 -9.43 -3.48 -4.65
CA MET A 1 -8.53 -2.51 -3.98
C MET A 1 -8.41 -1.25 -4.82
N GLU A 2 -8.51 -0.12 -4.17
CA GLU A 2 -8.22 1.15 -4.79
C GLU A 2 -7.16 1.88 -3.98
N ALA A 3 -6.24 2.52 -4.65
CA ALA A 3 -5.19 3.30 -4.00
C ALA A 3 -5.06 4.64 -4.69
N SER A 4 -4.85 5.68 -3.91
CA SER A 4 -4.64 7.04 -4.44
C SER A 4 -3.53 7.72 -3.65
N LEU A 5 -2.75 8.53 -4.36
CA LEU A 5 -1.67 9.30 -3.76
C LEU A 5 -2.11 10.77 -3.69
N VAL A 6 -2.10 11.33 -2.48
CA VAL A 6 -2.54 12.70 -2.24
C VAL A 6 -1.32 13.57 -2.00
N ASP A 7 -1.11 14.56 -2.87
CA ASP A 7 -0.03 15.55 -2.77
C ASP A 7 1.37 14.96 -2.60
N ASN A 8 1.60 13.73 -3.08
CA ASN A 8 2.85 12.98 -2.93
C ASN A 8 3.26 12.73 -1.47
N THR A 9 2.32 12.91 -0.52
CA THR A 9 2.63 12.75 0.90
C THR A 9 1.84 11.65 1.58
N LEU A 10 0.66 11.31 1.06
CA LEU A 10 -0.23 10.36 1.71
C LEU A 10 -0.77 9.36 0.69
N LEU A 11 -0.52 8.09 0.94
CA LEU A 11 -1.08 7.01 0.13
C LEU A 11 -2.31 6.44 0.83
N ASN A 12 -3.48 6.58 0.21
CA ASN A 12 -4.73 6.03 0.71
C ASN A 12 -5.07 4.75 -0.02
N ILE A 13 -5.38 3.71 0.72
CA ILE A 13 -5.72 2.40 0.18
C ILE A 13 -7.10 2.01 0.70
N SER A 14 -8.01 1.64 -0.20
CA SER A 14 -9.34 1.17 0.15
C SER A 14 -9.50 -0.30 -0.22
N PHE A 15 -10.10 -1.08 0.66
CA PHE A 15 -10.33 -2.51 0.47
C PHE A 15 -11.80 -2.74 0.20
N VAL A 16 -12.08 -3.50 -0.87
CA VAL A 16 -13.45 -3.84 -1.24
C VAL A 16 -13.82 -5.26 -0.86
N VAL A 17 -12.86 -6.04 -0.37
CA VAL A 17 -13.06 -7.45 0.00
C VAL A 17 -12.67 -7.65 1.45
N HIS A 18 -13.54 -8.30 2.22
CA HIS A 18 -13.27 -8.64 3.61
C HIS A 18 -12.58 -10.01 3.65
N SER A 19 -11.28 -9.99 3.83
CA SER A 19 -10.43 -11.19 3.77
C SER A 19 -9.77 -11.53 5.11
N GLY A 20 -10.17 -10.85 6.17
CA GLY A 20 -9.48 -10.97 7.45
C GLY A 20 -8.16 -10.25 7.42
N GLU A 21 -7.07 -10.94 7.74
CA GLU A 21 -5.75 -10.33 7.74
C GLU A 21 -5.27 -10.01 6.33
N VAL A 22 -4.77 -8.81 6.14
CA VAL A 22 -4.15 -8.37 4.90
C VAL A 22 -2.78 -7.81 5.23
N THR A 23 -1.74 -8.30 4.55
CA THR A 23 -0.40 -7.75 4.66
C THR A 23 -0.18 -6.75 3.55
N VAL A 24 0.19 -5.54 3.93
CA VAL A 24 0.45 -4.43 3.01
C VAL A 24 1.93 -4.15 2.98
N ARG A 25 2.53 -4.13 1.79
CA ARG A 25 3.96 -3.83 1.63
C ARG A 25 4.14 -2.78 0.55
N ILE A 26 5.12 -1.93 0.76
CA ILE A 26 5.57 -0.99 -0.26
C ILE A 26 7.03 -1.31 -0.56
N LEU A 27 7.34 -1.55 -1.83
CA LEU A 27 8.66 -1.93 -2.28
C LEU A 27 9.19 -0.93 -3.29
N SER A 28 10.50 -0.73 -3.25
CA SER A 28 11.23 -0.03 -4.31
C SER A 28 12.26 -1.00 -4.90
N GLU A 29 13.05 -0.53 -5.84
CA GLU A 29 14.16 -1.32 -6.37
C GLU A 29 15.22 -1.66 -5.30
N LYS A 30 15.18 -0.96 -4.16
CA LYS A 30 16.10 -1.20 -3.03
C LYS A 30 15.55 -2.21 -2.03
N GLY A 31 14.30 -2.66 -2.19
CA GLY A 31 13.68 -3.63 -1.32
C GLY A 31 12.41 -3.11 -0.66
N ILE A 32 12.04 -3.73 0.47
CA ILE A 32 10.82 -3.41 1.20
C ILE A 32 11.05 -2.18 2.07
N LEU A 33 10.24 -1.13 1.86
CA LEU A 33 10.31 0.11 2.63
C LEU A 33 9.25 0.19 3.71
N TYR A 34 8.16 -0.54 3.56
CA TYR A 34 7.04 -0.52 4.48
C TYR A 34 6.37 -1.89 4.49
N SER A 35 6.00 -2.35 5.66
CA SER A 35 5.25 -3.60 5.81
C SER A 35 4.34 -3.49 7.02
N SER A 36 3.07 -3.81 6.84
CA SER A 36 2.09 -3.78 7.93
C SER A 36 1.04 -4.85 7.68
N CYS A 37 0.50 -5.39 8.78
CA CYS A 37 -0.59 -6.34 8.73
C CYS A 37 -1.82 -5.71 9.39
N ILE A 38 -2.93 -5.70 8.68
CA ILE A 38 -4.18 -5.13 9.18
C ILE A 38 -5.30 -6.15 9.05
N ASN A 39 -6.38 -5.94 9.79
CA ASN A 39 -7.57 -6.77 9.70
C ASN A 39 -8.63 -6.04 8.86
N SER A 40 -8.88 -6.52 7.65
CA SER A 40 -9.80 -5.86 6.70
C SER A 40 -11.26 -5.99 7.11
N ASP A 41 -11.59 -6.88 8.04
CA ASP A 41 -12.95 -6.97 8.59
C ASP A 41 -13.25 -5.85 9.58
N GLN A 42 -12.21 -5.26 10.17
CA GLN A 42 -12.33 -4.16 11.13
C GLN A 42 -11.98 -2.82 10.51
N GLN A 43 -11.19 -2.84 9.44
CA GLN A 43 -10.67 -1.63 8.82
C GLN A 43 -10.75 -1.79 7.29
N ASN A 44 -11.48 -0.91 6.65
CA ASN A 44 -11.68 -0.99 5.20
C ASN A 44 -10.80 -0.03 4.41
N SER A 45 -9.95 0.72 5.10
CA SER A 45 -9.01 1.64 4.45
C SER A 45 -7.76 1.80 5.29
N LEU A 46 -6.67 2.20 4.65
CA LEU A 46 -5.40 2.44 5.29
C LEU A 46 -4.75 3.67 4.65
N ALA A 47 -4.24 4.56 5.48
CA ALA A 47 -3.48 5.72 5.04
C ALA A 47 -2.02 5.55 5.46
N ILE A 48 -1.11 5.70 4.52
CA ILE A 48 0.32 5.54 4.75
C ILE A 48 1.01 6.85 4.40
N SER A 49 1.77 7.41 5.35
CA SER A 49 2.59 8.58 5.08
C SER A 49 3.79 8.17 4.23
N VAL A 50 3.94 8.82 3.08
CA VAL A 50 5.06 8.57 2.16
C VAL A 50 5.89 9.83 1.95
N GLU A 51 5.75 10.81 2.83
CA GLU A 51 6.44 12.09 2.69
C GLU A 51 7.97 11.99 2.76
N ASP A 52 8.48 10.95 3.41
CA ASP A 52 9.91 10.69 3.51
C ASP A 52 10.44 9.82 2.37
N PHE A 53 9.59 9.40 1.46
CA PHE A 53 10.00 8.56 0.33
C PHE A 53 10.64 9.43 -0.74
N GLU A 54 11.73 8.95 -1.32
CA GLU A 54 12.38 9.59 -2.44
C GLU A 54 11.48 9.50 -3.68
N LYS A 55 11.66 10.41 -4.64
CA LYS A 55 10.91 10.31 -5.89
C LYS A 55 11.30 9.05 -6.64
N GLY A 56 10.35 8.45 -7.31
CA GLY A 56 10.55 7.24 -8.08
C GLY A 56 9.31 6.37 -8.12
N ASP A 57 9.47 5.19 -8.67
CA ASP A 57 8.39 4.23 -8.81
C ASP A 57 8.43 3.24 -7.64
N TYR A 58 7.24 2.96 -7.11
CA TYR A 58 7.06 2.05 -5.99
C TYR A 58 5.98 1.04 -6.31
N LYS A 59 6.15 -0.16 -5.78
CA LYS A 59 5.16 -1.23 -5.91
C LYS A 59 4.42 -1.39 -4.60
N LEU A 60 3.09 -1.36 -4.69
CA LEU A 60 2.22 -1.65 -3.56
C LEU A 60 1.73 -3.07 -3.69
N GLU A 61 1.93 -3.88 -2.64
CA GLU A 61 1.50 -5.27 -2.62
C GLU A 61 0.56 -5.54 -1.46
N LEU A 62 -0.49 -6.29 -1.72
CA LEU A 62 -1.39 -6.80 -0.69
C LEU A 62 -1.46 -8.31 -0.80
N THR A 63 -1.28 -9.00 0.32
CA THR A 63 -1.36 -10.46 0.39
C THR A 63 -2.30 -10.88 1.51
N THR A 64 -2.96 -12.02 1.33
CA THR A 64 -3.84 -12.61 2.34
C THR A 64 -3.36 -14.00 2.71
N PRO A 65 -3.71 -14.51 3.91
CA PRO A 65 -3.33 -15.87 4.32
C PRO A 65 -3.89 -16.96 3.40
N ALA A 66 -4.98 -16.67 2.71
CA ALA A 66 -5.61 -17.62 1.78
C ALA A 66 -4.89 -17.70 0.43
N GLY A 67 -3.77 -17.00 0.26
CA GLY A 67 -3.00 -17.00 -0.97
C GLY A 67 -3.39 -15.93 -1.97
N GLY A 68 -4.25 -14.99 -1.57
CA GLY A 68 -4.60 -13.85 -2.41
C GLY A 68 -3.42 -12.89 -2.57
N TYR A 69 -3.27 -12.33 -3.76
CA TYR A 69 -2.19 -11.39 -4.07
C TYR A 69 -2.71 -10.34 -5.05
N VAL A 70 -2.55 -9.09 -4.66
CA VAL A 70 -2.90 -7.94 -5.50
C VAL A 70 -1.75 -6.96 -5.44
N TYR A 71 -1.41 -6.36 -6.56
CA TYR A 71 -0.35 -5.36 -6.58
C TYR A 71 -0.71 -4.22 -7.52
N GLY A 72 -0.03 -3.10 -7.32
CA GLY A 72 -0.13 -1.94 -8.18
C GLY A 72 1.12 -1.11 -8.09
N TRP A 73 1.27 -0.16 -8.98
CA TRP A 73 2.42 0.74 -9.01
C TRP A 73 1.95 2.15 -8.74
N PHE A 74 2.79 2.92 -8.05
CA PHE A 74 2.58 4.36 -7.93
C PHE A 74 3.92 5.07 -8.05
N THR A 75 3.86 6.35 -8.43
CA THR A 75 5.06 7.16 -8.64
C THR A 75 4.99 8.37 -7.73
N ILE A 76 6.07 8.61 -7.00
CA ILE A 76 6.26 9.82 -6.21
C ILE A 76 7.11 10.77 -7.03
N ASN A 77 6.59 11.97 -7.25
CA ASN A 77 7.22 12.96 -8.14
C ASN A 77 7.30 14.31 -7.43
N TRP A 78 8.39 14.52 -6.72
CA TRP A 78 8.67 15.80 -6.06
C TRP A 78 9.17 16.81 -7.08
N GLU A 79 8.64 18.01 -7.00
CA GLU A 79 9.12 19.12 -7.81
C GLU A 79 10.17 19.95 -7.07
#